data_f27c43377d603db416229014345b8443
#
_entry.id   f27c43377d603db416229014345b8443
#
_cell.length_a   1.000
_cell.length_b   1.000
_cell.length_c   1.000
_cell.angle_alpha   90.00
_cell.angle_beta   90.00
_cell.angle_gamma   90.00
#
_symmetry.space_group_name_H-M   'P 1'
#
loop_
_entity.id
_entity.type
_entity.pdbx_description
1 polymer ?
#
loop_
_entity_poly.entity_id
_entity_poly.type
_entity_poly.pdbx_seq_one_letter_code
_entity_poly.pdbx_strand_id
1 'polypeptide(L)'
;MISLIPSLLALAGMLLFLYPSISAWIVQYNQSQIIAQYEDSVSKADPSAAEQLALAHRYNDALSSGAVLQANSNVPTGDGTSGDASLDYNAILAADSSGLMGRLKVPAADIDLPIYHGTDDETLLRGLGHLEGTSLPVGGQGQRTVVTGHRGLAEARMFTDLDKVQVGDTFTFEV
;
A
#
# COMPACT_ATOMS: atom_id res chain seq x y z
N MET A 1 36.37 33.01 -23.08
CA MET A 1 35.77 31.67 -23.23
C MET A 1 35.27 31.25 -21.85
N ILE A 2 33.98 31.23 -21.66
CA ILE A 2 33.40 30.69 -20.41
C ILE A 2 33.70 29.19 -20.42
N SER A 3 34.40 28.73 -19.40
CA SER A 3 34.70 27.30 -19.28
C SER A 3 33.40 26.51 -19.13
N LEU A 4 33.09 25.58 -20.03
CA LEU A 4 31.91 24.69 -19.98
C LEU A 4 31.95 23.77 -18.75
N ILE A 5 33.11 23.48 -18.21
CA ILE A 5 33.30 22.56 -17.08
C ILE A 5 32.58 23.04 -15.82
N PRO A 6 32.71 24.30 -15.33
CA PRO A 6 31.95 24.75 -14.15
C PRO A 6 30.43 24.72 -14.37
N SER A 7 29.97 25.05 -15.57
CA SER A 7 28.54 25.04 -15.89
C SER A 7 27.97 23.60 -15.88
N LEU A 8 28.71 22.63 -16.40
CA LEU A 8 28.32 21.22 -16.36
C LEU A 8 28.34 20.66 -14.92
N LEU A 9 29.32 21.04 -14.11
CA LEU A 9 29.37 20.64 -12.70
C LEU A 9 28.21 21.25 -11.90
N ALA A 10 27.89 22.52 -12.14
CA ALA A 10 26.75 23.16 -11.49
C ALA A 10 25.42 22.52 -11.89
N LEU A 11 25.25 22.17 -13.17
CA LEU A 11 24.06 21.47 -13.66
C LEU A 11 23.95 20.08 -13.04
N ALA A 12 25.04 19.32 -13.00
CA ALA A 12 25.06 17.99 -12.38
C ALA A 12 24.72 18.06 -10.88
N GLY A 13 25.28 19.02 -10.16
CA GLY A 13 24.97 19.26 -8.74
C GLY A 13 23.50 19.63 -8.53
N MET A 14 22.94 20.46 -9.38
CA MET A 14 21.53 20.82 -9.34
C MET A 14 20.61 19.62 -9.60
N LEU A 15 20.93 18.78 -10.58
CA LEU A 15 20.16 17.57 -10.88
C LEU A 15 20.21 16.56 -9.72
N LEU A 16 21.38 16.37 -9.11
CA LEU A 16 21.52 15.52 -7.91
C LEU A 16 20.71 16.06 -6.73
N PHE A 17 20.73 17.38 -6.52
CA PHE A 17 19.97 18.02 -5.45
C PHE A 17 18.46 17.91 -5.65
N LEU A 18 17.97 18.03 -6.89
CA LEU A 18 16.55 17.97 -7.22
C LEU A 18 16.03 16.53 -7.38
N TYR A 19 16.94 15.54 -7.51
CA TYR A 19 16.56 14.15 -7.77
C TYR A 19 15.51 13.60 -6.78
N PRO A 20 15.65 13.72 -5.45
CA PRO A 20 14.66 13.18 -4.51
C PRO A 20 13.27 13.82 -4.69
N SER A 21 13.21 15.12 -4.92
CA SER A 21 11.95 15.84 -5.09
C SER A 21 11.24 15.47 -6.40
N ILE A 22 12.00 15.34 -7.49
CA ILE A 22 11.47 14.94 -8.79
C ILE A 22 11.00 13.48 -8.73
N SER A 23 11.79 12.60 -8.13
CA SER A 23 11.47 11.19 -7.98
C SER A 23 10.20 11.00 -7.15
N ALA A 24 10.09 11.65 -6.00
CA ALA A 24 8.89 11.62 -5.16
C ALA A 24 7.64 12.13 -5.91
N TRP A 25 7.78 13.19 -6.70
CA TRP A 25 6.69 13.72 -7.51
C TRP A 25 6.24 12.71 -8.59
N ILE A 26 7.17 12.05 -9.27
CA ILE A 26 6.86 11.04 -10.28
C ILE A 26 6.14 9.84 -9.64
N VAL A 27 6.63 9.35 -8.49
CA VAL A 27 5.99 8.23 -7.77
C VAL A 27 4.57 8.62 -7.34
N GLN A 28 4.38 9.79 -6.76
CA GLN A 28 3.06 10.28 -6.35
C GLN A 28 2.11 10.45 -7.56
N TYR A 29 2.62 10.95 -8.68
CA TYR A 29 1.83 11.04 -9.91
C TYR A 29 1.40 9.65 -10.41
N ASN A 30 2.31 8.68 -10.46
CA ASN A 30 1.98 7.32 -10.87
C ASN A 30 0.97 6.66 -9.91
N GLN A 31 1.13 6.83 -8.60
CA GLN A 31 0.17 6.34 -7.61
C GLN A 31 -1.21 6.96 -7.80
N SER A 32 -1.29 8.26 -8.11
CA SER A 32 -2.58 8.92 -8.38
C SER A 32 -3.27 8.39 -9.65
N GLN A 33 -2.50 8.00 -10.67
CA GLN A 33 -3.04 7.36 -11.88
C GLN A 33 -3.59 5.96 -11.58
N ILE A 34 -2.88 5.17 -10.78
CA ILE A 34 -3.34 3.84 -10.33
C ILE A 34 -4.65 3.98 -9.58
N ILE A 35 -4.73 4.92 -8.65
CA ILE A 35 -5.93 5.20 -7.87
C ILE A 35 -7.10 5.66 -8.76
N ALA A 36 -6.86 6.52 -9.75
CA ALA A 36 -7.89 6.99 -10.66
C ALA A 36 -8.48 5.85 -11.53
N GLN A 37 -7.68 4.82 -11.81
CA GLN A 37 -8.12 3.65 -12.58
C GLN A 37 -8.78 2.58 -11.71
N TYR A 38 -8.60 2.64 -10.38
CA TYR A 38 -9.06 1.64 -9.44
C TYR A 38 -10.58 1.44 -9.49
N GLU A 39 -11.36 2.52 -9.47
CA GLU A 39 -12.83 2.45 -9.54
C GLU A 39 -13.31 1.77 -10.84
N ASP A 40 -12.66 2.05 -11.96
CA ASP A 40 -12.98 1.41 -13.24
C ASP A 40 -12.62 -0.09 -13.22
N SER A 41 -11.50 -0.46 -12.61
CA SER A 41 -11.08 -1.85 -12.44
C SER A 41 -12.05 -2.63 -11.55
N VAL A 42 -12.44 -2.07 -10.41
CA VAL A 42 -13.42 -2.68 -9.49
C VAL A 42 -14.78 -2.85 -10.16
N SER A 43 -15.21 -1.89 -10.97
CA SER A 43 -16.49 -1.98 -11.69
C SER A 43 -16.55 -3.12 -12.72
N LYS A 44 -15.40 -3.59 -13.18
CA LYS A 44 -15.23 -4.66 -14.18
C LYS A 44 -14.70 -5.96 -13.57
N ALA A 45 -14.54 -6.02 -12.25
CA ALA A 45 -13.98 -7.17 -11.56
C ALA A 45 -14.86 -8.41 -11.75
N ASP A 46 -14.23 -9.56 -11.92
CA ASP A 46 -14.85 -10.89 -11.93
C ASP A 46 -14.05 -11.79 -10.98
N PRO A 47 -14.63 -12.25 -9.87
CA PRO A 47 -16.01 -12.03 -9.39
C PRO A 47 -16.38 -10.57 -9.13
N SER A 48 -17.69 -10.27 -9.12
CA SER A 48 -18.21 -8.91 -8.87
C SER A 48 -17.75 -8.35 -7.51
N ALA A 49 -17.75 -7.02 -7.35
CA ALA A 49 -17.36 -6.37 -6.10
C ALA A 49 -18.13 -6.92 -4.88
N ALA A 50 -19.44 -7.21 -5.02
CA ALA A 50 -20.25 -7.80 -3.95
C ALA A 50 -19.79 -9.22 -3.57
N GLU A 51 -19.42 -10.03 -4.55
CA GLU A 51 -18.89 -11.38 -4.32
C GLU A 51 -17.50 -11.32 -3.71
N GLN A 52 -16.64 -10.38 -4.16
CA GLN A 52 -15.33 -10.14 -3.57
C GLN A 52 -15.44 -9.76 -2.09
N LEU A 53 -16.35 -8.86 -1.72
CA LEU A 53 -16.61 -8.50 -0.32
C LEU A 53 -17.09 -9.71 0.50
N ALA A 54 -18.00 -10.53 -0.07
CA ALA A 54 -18.46 -11.74 0.61
C ALA A 54 -17.32 -12.76 0.83
N LEU A 55 -16.43 -12.92 -0.15
CA LEU A 55 -15.22 -13.76 -0.01
C LEU A 55 -14.28 -13.21 1.05
N ALA A 56 -14.09 -11.89 1.10
CA ALA A 56 -13.24 -11.24 2.09
C ALA A 56 -13.77 -11.42 3.52
N HIS A 57 -15.08 -11.32 3.73
CA HIS A 57 -15.68 -11.62 5.03
C HIS A 57 -15.51 -13.08 5.42
N ARG A 58 -15.74 -14.02 4.48
CA ARG A 58 -15.49 -15.45 4.72
C ARG A 58 -14.04 -15.73 5.07
N TYR A 59 -13.09 -15.09 4.38
CA TYR A 59 -11.66 -15.20 4.69
C TYR A 59 -11.38 -14.72 6.12
N ASN A 60 -11.90 -13.55 6.50
CA ASN A 60 -11.73 -13.00 7.85
C ASN A 60 -12.31 -13.93 8.93
N ASP A 61 -13.46 -14.52 8.68
CA ASP A 61 -14.12 -15.46 9.60
C ASP A 61 -13.33 -16.79 9.72
N ALA A 62 -12.66 -17.20 8.65
CA ALA A 62 -11.89 -18.43 8.58
C ALA A 62 -10.43 -18.28 9.09
N LEU A 63 -9.98 -17.06 9.40
CA LEU A 63 -8.63 -16.85 9.94
C LEU A 63 -8.47 -17.56 11.30
N SER A 64 -7.68 -18.62 11.31
CA SER A 64 -7.42 -19.45 12.50
C SER A 64 -6.24 -18.99 13.33
N SER A 65 -5.34 -18.18 12.74
CA SER A 65 -4.16 -17.62 13.42
C SER A 65 -3.80 -16.29 12.79
N GLY A 66 -3.55 -15.28 13.63
CA GLY A 66 -3.03 -14.00 13.15
C GLY A 66 -1.57 -14.08 12.72
N ALA A 67 -1.15 -13.12 11.90
CA ALA A 67 0.25 -12.96 11.55
C ALA A 67 1.15 -12.87 12.79
N VAL A 68 2.22 -13.63 12.79
CA VAL A 68 3.22 -13.59 13.87
C VAL A 68 4.23 -12.50 13.56
N LEU A 69 4.16 -11.42 14.34
CA LEU A 69 5.23 -10.42 14.34
C LEU A 69 6.38 -10.95 15.21
N GLN A 70 7.50 -11.28 14.61
CA GLN A 70 8.70 -11.62 15.36
C GLN A 70 9.19 -10.36 16.11
N ALA A 71 9.51 -10.54 17.41
CA ALA A 71 10.08 -9.47 18.20
C ALA A 71 11.39 -8.95 17.56
N ASN A 72 11.49 -7.63 17.36
CA ASN A 72 12.61 -6.94 16.72
C ASN A 72 12.79 -7.18 15.21
N SER A 73 11.81 -7.76 14.53
CA SER A 73 11.78 -7.81 13.07
C SER A 73 11.06 -6.57 12.52
N ASN A 74 11.73 -5.85 11.62
CA ASN A 74 11.10 -4.74 10.88
C ASN A 74 10.26 -5.25 9.70
N VAL A 75 10.35 -6.53 9.39
CA VAL A 75 9.58 -7.17 8.32
C VAL A 75 8.64 -8.17 8.99
N PRO A 76 7.32 -7.91 8.97
CA PRO A 76 6.35 -8.88 9.47
C PRO A 76 6.34 -10.08 8.52
N THR A 77 6.57 -11.27 9.06
CA THR A 77 6.36 -12.53 8.34
C THR A 77 4.98 -13.05 8.74
N GLY A 78 4.04 -12.99 7.80
CA GLY A 78 2.72 -13.57 8.00
C GLY A 78 2.73 -15.03 7.58
N ASP A 79 2.68 -15.96 8.55
CA ASP A 79 2.36 -17.36 8.29
C ASP A 79 0.89 -17.66 8.60
N GLY A 80 0.06 -16.61 8.67
CA GLY A 80 -1.37 -16.74 8.89
C GLY A 80 -2.03 -17.30 7.63
N THR A 81 -2.66 -18.46 7.79
CA THR A 81 -3.43 -19.09 6.71
C THR A 81 -4.91 -19.03 7.06
N SER A 82 -5.75 -18.87 6.04
CA SER A 82 -7.16 -19.17 6.19
C SER A 82 -7.33 -20.66 6.55
N GLY A 83 -8.18 -20.96 7.51
CA GLY A 83 -8.58 -22.34 7.83
C GLY A 83 -9.38 -22.99 6.68
N ASP A 84 -9.80 -22.22 5.69
CA ASP A 84 -10.50 -22.69 4.49
C ASP A 84 -9.54 -22.63 3.28
N ALA A 85 -9.00 -23.80 2.91
CA ALA A 85 -8.07 -23.95 1.79
C ALA A 85 -8.68 -23.58 0.42
N SER A 86 -9.99 -23.36 0.34
CA SER A 86 -10.65 -22.88 -0.89
C SER A 86 -10.57 -21.37 -1.08
N LEU A 87 -10.10 -20.64 -0.08
CA LEU A 87 -9.98 -19.16 -0.10
C LEU A 87 -8.55 -18.77 -0.43
N ASP A 88 -8.34 -18.36 -1.67
CA ASP A 88 -7.04 -17.84 -2.11
C ASP A 88 -6.91 -16.36 -1.74
N TYR A 89 -6.02 -16.06 -0.80
CA TYR A 89 -5.74 -14.71 -0.36
C TYR A 89 -5.45 -13.76 -1.52
N ASN A 90 -4.65 -14.19 -2.49
CA ASN A 90 -4.23 -13.34 -3.62
C ASN A 90 -5.33 -13.11 -4.66
N ALA A 91 -6.40 -13.89 -4.61
CA ALA A 91 -7.54 -13.73 -5.51
C ALA A 91 -8.68 -12.90 -4.90
N ILE A 92 -8.68 -12.67 -3.57
CA ILE A 92 -9.72 -11.92 -2.88
C ILE A 92 -9.38 -10.44 -2.84
N LEU A 93 -10.31 -9.57 -3.24
CA LEU A 93 -10.13 -8.11 -3.38
C LEU A 93 -9.04 -7.75 -4.42
N ALA A 94 -8.75 -8.63 -5.37
CA ALA A 94 -7.82 -8.34 -6.46
C ALA A 94 -8.53 -7.50 -7.53
N ALA A 95 -8.25 -6.20 -7.58
CA ALA A 95 -8.81 -5.30 -8.59
C ALA A 95 -8.24 -5.58 -10.00
N ASP A 96 -7.01 -6.07 -10.05
CA ASP A 96 -6.30 -6.44 -11.28
C ASP A 96 -5.19 -7.48 -11.01
N SER A 97 -4.48 -7.85 -12.06
CA SER A 97 -3.36 -8.80 -11.99
C SER A 97 -2.12 -8.25 -11.26
N SER A 98 -2.10 -6.99 -10.86
CA SER A 98 -0.98 -6.39 -10.13
C SER A 98 -1.04 -6.65 -8.62
N GLY A 99 -2.12 -7.27 -8.14
CA GLY A 99 -2.39 -7.47 -6.73
C GLY A 99 -2.91 -6.22 -6.01
N LEU A 100 -3.40 -5.23 -6.75
CA LEU A 100 -4.03 -4.04 -6.18
C LEU A 100 -5.31 -4.43 -5.44
N MET A 101 -5.34 -4.18 -4.12
CA MET A 101 -6.44 -4.55 -3.22
C MET A 101 -7.38 -3.39 -2.92
N GLY A 102 -6.82 -2.19 -2.83
CA GLY A 102 -7.59 -1.05 -2.38
C GLY A 102 -6.73 0.19 -2.20
N ARG A 103 -7.22 1.11 -1.38
CA ARG A 103 -6.65 2.44 -1.16
C ARG A 103 -6.78 2.83 0.31
N LEU A 104 -5.73 3.43 0.86
CA LEU A 104 -5.75 4.04 2.18
C LEU A 104 -5.67 5.57 2.07
N LYS A 105 -6.63 6.25 2.69
CA LYS A 105 -6.64 7.71 2.85
C LYS A 105 -6.44 8.08 4.32
N VAL A 106 -5.48 8.95 4.61
CA VAL A 106 -5.28 9.59 5.93
C VAL A 106 -5.05 11.08 5.72
N PRO A 107 -6.12 11.89 5.68
CA PRO A 107 -6.02 13.32 5.32
C PRO A 107 -5.09 14.12 6.22
N ALA A 108 -5.04 13.81 7.53
CA ALA A 108 -4.17 14.49 8.49
C ALA A 108 -2.66 14.33 8.17
N ALA A 109 -2.29 13.29 7.46
CA ALA A 109 -0.90 13.01 7.06
C ALA A 109 -0.66 13.17 5.54
N ASP A 110 -1.63 13.71 4.79
CA ASP A 110 -1.58 13.82 3.32
C ASP A 110 -1.26 12.46 2.66
N ILE A 111 -1.85 11.39 3.20
CA ILE A 111 -1.69 10.02 2.70
C ILE A 111 -2.90 9.68 1.83
N ASP A 112 -2.62 9.23 0.62
CA ASP A 112 -3.56 8.70 -0.35
C ASP A 112 -2.81 7.70 -1.23
N LEU A 113 -2.82 6.43 -0.82
CA LEU A 113 -1.90 5.41 -1.33
C LEU A 113 -2.63 4.11 -1.68
N PRO A 114 -2.21 3.44 -2.78
CA PRO A 114 -2.69 2.11 -3.12
C PRO A 114 -2.20 1.07 -2.11
N ILE A 115 -3.06 0.08 -1.85
CA ILE A 115 -2.75 -1.09 -1.03
C ILE A 115 -2.68 -2.31 -1.94
N TYR A 116 -1.64 -3.11 -1.78
CA TYR A 116 -1.41 -4.34 -2.52
C TYR A 116 -1.40 -5.56 -1.59
N HIS A 117 -1.59 -6.75 -2.16
CA HIS A 117 -1.39 -8.01 -1.45
C HIS A 117 0.08 -8.22 -1.12
N GLY A 118 0.33 -8.74 0.09
CA GLY A 118 1.68 -9.07 0.55
C GLY A 118 2.49 -7.88 1.03
N THR A 119 3.67 -8.18 1.56
CA THR A 119 4.58 -7.21 2.19
C THR A 119 6.03 -7.44 1.78
N ASP A 120 6.25 -8.01 0.59
CA ASP A 120 7.58 -8.13 0.02
C ASP A 120 8.16 -6.77 -0.41
N ASP A 121 9.46 -6.73 -0.65
CA ASP A 121 10.17 -5.48 -0.95
C ASP A 121 9.64 -4.81 -2.23
N GLU A 122 9.26 -5.57 -3.24
CA GLU A 122 8.72 -5.02 -4.50
C GLU A 122 7.37 -4.36 -4.26
N THR A 123 6.49 -5.01 -3.52
CA THR A 123 5.20 -4.47 -3.09
C THR A 123 5.36 -3.16 -2.33
N LEU A 124 6.26 -3.14 -1.34
CA LEU A 124 6.47 -1.96 -0.49
C LEU A 124 7.14 -0.78 -1.21
N LEU A 125 7.86 -1.02 -2.30
CA LEU A 125 8.38 0.05 -3.17
C LEU A 125 7.29 0.70 -4.04
N ARG A 126 6.20 -0.04 -4.34
CA ARG A 126 5.09 0.43 -5.19
C ARG A 126 4.01 1.17 -4.42
N GLY A 127 3.76 0.78 -3.17
CA GLY A 127 2.70 1.34 -2.33
C GLY A 127 2.71 0.75 -0.94
N LEU A 128 1.51 0.57 -0.40
CA LEU A 128 1.32 -0.10 0.88
C LEU A 128 1.08 -1.59 0.66
N GLY A 129 1.53 -2.41 1.60
CA GLY A 129 1.32 -3.85 1.59
C GLY A 129 0.37 -4.29 2.70
N HIS A 130 -0.64 -5.11 2.35
CA HIS A 130 -1.46 -5.79 3.34
C HIS A 130 -0.76 -7.06 3.82
N LEU A 131 -0.64 -7.23 5.13
CA LEU A 131 0.01 -8.39 5.72
C LEU A 131 -0.91 -9.60 5.67
N GLU A 132 -0.52 -10.61 4.89
CA GLU A 132 -1.20 -11.90 4.85
C GLU A 132 -1.33 -12.52 6.25
N GLY A 133 -2.44 -13.19 6.54
CA GLY A 133 -2.74 -13.73 7.86
C GLY A 133 -3.32 -12.70 8.84
N THR A 134 -3.57 -11.47 8.40
CA THR A 134 -4.40 -10.49 9.10
C THR A 134 -5.72 -10.30 8.37
N SER A 135 -6.72 -9.71 9.03
CA SER A 135 -8.03 -9.50 8.41
C SER A 135 -7.94 -8.58 7.21
N LEU A 136 -8.58 -8.96 6.12
CA LEU A 136 -8.77 -8.09 4.96
C LEU A 136 -9.54 -6.82 5.35
N PRO A 137 -9.28 -5.66 4.71
CA PRO A 137 -9.74 -4.33 5.17
C PRO A 137 -11.21 -4.04 4.82
N VAL A 138 -12.10 -4.98 5.09
CA VAL A 138 -13.56 -4.88 4.84
C VAL A 138 -14.34 -4.53 6.10
N GLY A 139 -13.66 -4.20 7.20
CA GLY A 139 -14.29 -3.90 8.48
C GLY A 139 -14.81 -5.14 9.20
N GLY A 140 -15.51 -4.91 10.29
CA GLY A 140 -16.07 -5.96 11.15
C GLY A 140 -15.60 -5.83 12.60
N GLN A 141 -16.48 -6.25 13.53
CA GLN A 141 -16.14 -6.21 14.95
C GLN A 141 -15.10 -7.31 15.28
N GLY A 142 -14.04 -6.94 16.00
CA GLY A 142 -12.98 -7.87 16.39
C GLY A 142 -11.98 -8.18 15.26
N GLN A 143 -12.13 -7.59 14.09
CA GLN A 143 -11.21 -7.75 12.97
C GLN A 143 -9.99 -6.86 13.14
N ARG A 144 -8.83 -7.35 12.70
CA ARG A 144 -7.57 -6.62 12.77
C ARG A 144 -6.84 -6.70 11.44
N THR A 145 -6.90 -5.61 10.70
CA THR A 145 -6.16 -5.41 9.45
C THR A 145 -4.79 -4.82 9.75
N VAL A 146 -3.76 -5.34 9.12
CA VAL A 146 -2.40 -4.77 9.19
C VAL A 146 -1.95 -4.35 7.79
N VAL A 147 -1.69 -3.07 7.65
CA VAL A 147 -1.12 -2.48 6.43
C VAL A 147 0.22 -1.87 6.78
N THR A 148 1.23 -2.14 5.98
CA THR A 148 2.59 -1.65 6.17
C THR A 148 3.03 -0.82 4.97
N GLY A 149 4.01 0.06 5.19
CA GLY A 149 4.59 0.89 4.15
C GLY A 149 5.89 1.50 4.62
N HIS A 150 6.71 1.90 3.68
CA HIS A 150 7.97 2.58 4.00
C HIS A 150 7.76 3.93 4.66
N ARG A 151 8.68 4.31 5.54
CA ARG A 151 8.85 5.64 6.08
C ARG A 151 10.26 6.13 5.77
N GLY A 152 10.37 7.33 5.18
CA GLY A 152 11.68 7.93 4.92
C GLY A 152 12.37 7.44 3.64
N LEU A 153 11.63 6.91 2.66
CA LEU A 153 12.19 6.69 1.32
C LEU A 153 12.54 8.02 0.67
N ALA A 154 13.73 8.09 0.06
CA ALA A 154 14.16 9.28 -0.67
C ALA A 154 13.28 9.56 -1.91
N GLU A 155 12.65 8.52 -2.44
CA GLU A 155 11.95 8.52 -3.73
C GLU A 155 10.42 8.57 -3.58
N ALA A 156 9.88 8.38 -2.35
CA ALA A 156 8.44 8.41 -2.10
C ALA A 156 8.12 8.82 -0.67
N ARG A 157 7.05 9.59 -0.50
CA ARG A 157 6.63 10.06 0.83
C ARG A 157 6.04 8.95 1.70
N MET A 158 5.28 8.01 1.12
CA MET A 158 4.64 6.90 1.81
C MET A 158 4.11 7.30 3.21
N PHE A 159 4.57 6.63 4.29
CA PHE A 159 4.21 6.93 5.67
C PHE A 159 5.12 7.96 6.37
N THR A 160 5.86 8.79 5.61
CA THR A 160 6.79 9.77 6.18
C THR A 160 6.13 10.71 7.17
N ASP A 161 4.91 11.15 6.87
CA ASP A 161 4.16 12.13 7.66
C ASP A 161 3.13 11.50 8.63
N LEU A 162 3.18 10.18 8.84
CA LEU A 162 2.22 9.47 9.69
C LEU A 162 2.25 9.94 11.16
N ASP A 163 3.36 10.51 11.62
CA ASP A 163 3.50 11.12 12.95
C ASP A 163 2.70 12.42 13.14
N LYS A 164 2.12 12.98 12.09
CA LYS A 164 1.21 14.13 12.18
C LYS A 164 -0.20 13.74 12.64
N VAL A 165 -0.55 12.45 12.54
CA VAL A 165 -1.87 11.94 12.92
C VAL A 165 -2.07 12.03 14.42
N GLN A 166 -3.24 12.53 14.84
CA GLN A 166 -3.62 12.71 16.23
C GLN A 166 -4.85 11.88 16.58
N VAL A 167 -5.08 11.71 17.88
CA VAL A 167 -6.30 11.07 18.37
C VAL A 167 -7.53 11.88 17.96
N GLY A 168 -8.44 11.22 17.24
CA GLY A 168 -9.65 11.84 16.68
C GLY A 168 -9.59 12.05 15.17
N ASP A 169 -8.40 11.93 14.54
CA ASP A 169 -8.29 11.97 13.11
C ASP A 169 -8.89 10.70 12.47
N THR A 170 -9.39 10.85 11.26
CA THR A 170 -10.04 9.76 10.52
C THR A 170 -9.11 9.23 9.43
N PHE A 171 -9.26 7.95 9.15
CA PHE A 171 -8.70 7.30 7.97
C PHE A 171 -9.78 6.45 7.27
N THR A 172 -9.59 6.20 6.00
CA THR A 172 -10.54 5.41 5.19
C THR A 172 -9.80 4.35 4.40
N PHE A 173 -10.30 3.12 4.48
CA PHE A 173 -10.01 2.07 3.50
C PHE A 173 -11.10 2.07 2.44
N GLU A 174 -10.71 2.09 1.18
CA GLU A 174 -11.60 1.86 0.03
C GLU A 174 -11.14 0.55 -0.64
N VAL A 175 -12.03 -0.45 -0.69
CA VAL A 175 -11.77 -1.77 -1.26
C VAL A 175 -12.91 -2.20 -2.17
#